data_85edbe01e4ff4039f9e5bfb742936f75
#
_entry.id   85edbe01e4ff4039f9e5bfb742936f75
#
_cell.length_a   1.000
_cell.length_b   1.000
_cell.length_c   1.000
_cell.angle_alpha   90.00
_cell.angle_beta   90.00
_cell.angle_gamma   90.00
#
_symmetry.space_group_name_H-M   'P 1'
#
loop_
_entity.id
_entity.type
_entity.pdbx_description
1 polymer ?
#
loop_
_entity_poly.entity_id
_entity_poly.type
_entity_poly.pdbx_seq_one_letter_code
_entity_poly.pdbx_strand_id
1 'polypeptide(L)'
;VYFHHTKTVSGAMVSRAVEAAVREGLTLTQIAGKTDEGLLSLLEFKYGEVKVVRALLRALRGRQFYKRVYLLTADLSLERRQEIVKLYHESADRRAQAELELARSLKLKKEDLIIYCPALKMQLKEAKLPVRVDDGPCRMLDSLPVDEIGILQERHRRLWKFYVFLNPEKMAVADKLAAACEAYFGEANHLPKYRSGQLFLGV
;
A
#
# COMPACT_ATOMS: atom_id res chain seq x y z
N VAL A 1 -14.95 -5.44 -2.04
CA VAL A 1 -15.05 -4.05 -1.59
C VAL A 1 -13.79 -3.60 -0.87
N TYR A 2 -13.22 -4.37 0.08
CA TYR A 2 -12.06 -3.97 0.90
C TYR A 2 -10.77 -3.70 0.13
N PHE A 3 -10.56 -4.32 -1.02
CA PHE A 3 -9.35 -4.19 -1.85
C PHE A 3 -9.58 -3.41 -3.15
N HIS A 4 -10.57 -2.52 -3.15
CA HIS A 4 -10.76 -1.63 -4.30
C HIS A 4 -9.52 -0.75 -4.48
N HIS A 5 -9.05 -0.63 -5.72
CA HIS A 5 -7.79 0.07 -6.05
C HIS A 5 -7.77 1.53 -5.55
N THR A 6 -8.91 2.22 -5.58
CA THR A 6 -9.03 3.60 -5.09
C THR A 6 -8.72 3.69 -3.59
N LYS A 7 -9.25 2.75 -2.78
CA LYS A 7 -8.96 2.70 -1.34
C LYS A 7 -7.47 2.47 -1.07
N THR A 8 -6.85 1.55 -1.82
CA THR A 8 -5.42 1.25 -1.65
C THR A 8 -4.55 2.46 -2.02
N VAL A 9 -4.82 3.10 -3.15
CA VAL A 9 -4.01 4.25 -3.59
C VAL A 9 -4.22 5.48 -2.70
N SER A 10 -5.47 5.78 -2.30
CA SER A 10 -5.72 6.90 -1.37
C SER A 10 -5.03 6.67 -0.02
N GLY A 11 -5.10 5.44 0.51
CA GLY A 11 -4.38 5.07 1.73
C GLY A 11 -2.86 5.21 1.59
N ALA A 12 -2.28 4.77 0.46
CA ALA A 12 -0.85 4.94 0.18
C ALA A 12 -0.44 6.42 0.11
N MET A 13 -1.27 7.28 -0.53
CA MET A 13 -1.03 8.73 -0.60
C MET A 13 -1.08 9.39 0.78
N VAL A 14 -2.08 9.03 1.61
CA VAL A 14 -2.18 9.54 3.00
C VAL A 14 -0.98 9.07 3.82
N SER A 15 -0.64 7.78 3.78
CA SER A 15 0.52 7.25 4.50
C SER A 15 1.80 7.95 4.12
N ARG A 16 1.99 8.22 2.83
CA ARG A 16 3.16 8.95 2.33
C ARG A 16 3.21 10.40 2.81
N ALA A 17 2.07 11.09 2.87
CA ALA A 17 1.98 12.44 3.42
C ALA A 17 2.29 12.45 4.92
N VAL A 18 1.77 11.48 5.67
CA VAL A 18 2.08 11.30 7.11
C VAL A 18 3.57 11.01 7.32
N GLU A 19 4.18 10.09 6.56
CA GLU A 19 5.62 9.80 6.64
C GLU A 19 6.47 11.05 6.39
N ALA A 20 6.10 11.87 5.42
CA ALA A 20 6.80 13.13 5.15
C ALA A 20 6.64 14.11 6.31
N ALA A 21 5.46 14.22 6.92
CA ALA A 21 5.21 15.08 8.06
C ALA A 21 5.92 14.57 9.35
N VAL A 22 6.03 13.25 9.54
CA VAL A 22 6.78 12.65 10.66
C VAL A 22 8.26 13.04 10.62
N ARG A 23 8.86 13.12 9.44
CA ARG A 23 10.23 13.61 9.25
C ARG A 23 10.39 15.09 9.65
N GLU A 24 9.31 15.85 9.64
CA GLU A 24 9.22 17.26 10.06
C GLU A 24 8.65 17.42 11.48
N GLY A 25 8.60 16.32 12.26
CA GLY A 25 8.23 16.36 13.68
C GLY A 25 6.76 16.08 14.02
N LEU A 26 5.98 15.51 13.09
CA LEU A 26 4.64 15.00 13.42
C LEU A 26 4.76 13.80 14.37
N THR A 27 4.05 13.85 15.50
CA THR A 27 4.06 12.79 16.51
C THR A 27 2.77 11.98 16.53
N LEU A 28 2.83 10.75 17.05
CA LEU A 28 1.65 9.89 17.21
C LEU A 28 0.57 10.52 18.10
N THR A 29 0.96 11.26 19.14
CA THR A 29 0.04 11.99 20.03
C THR A 29 -0.79 13.02 19.29
N GLN A 30 -0.23 13.66 18.27
CA GLN A 30 -0.95 14.65 17.46
C GLN A 30 -1.96 14.01 16.49
N ILE A 31 -1.76 12.74 16.16
CA ILE A 31 -2.65 11.97 15.26
C ILE A 31 -3.74 11.25 16.05
N ALA A 32 -3.43 10.81 17.27
CA ALA A 32 -4.32 10.02 18.10
C ALA A 32 -5.68 10.72 18.30
N GLY A 33 -6.76 9.96 18.10
CA GLY A 33 -8.13 10.45 18.27
C GLY A 33 -8.65 11.37 17.15
N LYS A 34 -7.88 11.62 16.10
CA LYS A 34 -8.36 12.42 14.96
C LYS A 34 -9.21 11.59 14.01
N THR A 35 -10.22 12.23 13.45
CA THR A 35 -10.92 11.71 12.27
C THR A 35 -10.07 11.86 11.02
N ASP A 36 -10.47 11.22 9.92
CA ASP A 36 -9.77 11.34 8.62
C ASP A 36 -9.65 12.81 8.20
N GLU A 37 -10.74 13.58 8.29
CA GLU A 37 -10.72 15.01 7.95
C GLU A 37 -9.83 15.81 8.93
N GLY A 38 -9.88 15.48 10.21
CA GLY A 38 -9.03 16.12 11.22
C GLY A 38 -7.53 15.86 10.97
N LEU A 39 -7.18 14.67 10.47
CA LEU A 39 -5.81 14.35 10.06
C LEU A 39 -5.40 15.15 8.82
N LEU A 40 -6.24 15.16 7.78
CA LEU A 40 -5.93 15.91 6.56
C LEU A 40 -5.75 17.40 6.83
N SER A 41 -6.65 17.98 7.65
CA SER A 41 -6.57 19.40 8.05
C SER A 41 -5.31 19.70 8.88
N LEU A 42 -4.91 18.79 9.80
CA LEU A 42 -3.66 18.92 10.54
C LEU A 42 -2.45 18.95 9.60
N LEU A 43 -2.40 18.00 8.67
CA LEU A 43 -1.31 17.91 7.69
C LEU A 43 -1.23 19.17 6.81
N GLU A 44 -2.39 19.66 6.35
CA GLU A 44 -2.49 20.84 5.51
C GLU A 44 -2.03 22.12 6.25
N PHE A 45 -2.55 22.33 7.45
CA PHE A 45 -2.26 23.52 8.23
C PHE A 45 -0.82 23.55 8.76
N LYS A 46 -0.32 22.43 9.29
CA LYS A 46 0.96 22.40 10.01
C LYS A 46 2.15 22.02 9.12
N TYR A 47 1.90 21.22 8.08
CA TYR A 47 2.93 20.66 7.21
C TYR A 47 2.71 20.97 5.73
N GLY A 48 1.79 21.89 5.40
CA GLY A 48 1.48 22.27 4.03
C GLY A 48 2.65 22.93 3.27
N GLU A 49 3.68 23.40 3.95
CA GLU A 49 4.91 23.90 3.32
C GLU A 49 5.84 22.77 2.83
N VAL A 50 5.69 21.56 3.33
CA VAL A 50 6.43 20.39 2.87
C VAL A 50 5.91 20.00 1.48
N LYS A 51 6.76 20.11 0.46
CA LYS A 51 6.37 19.91 -0.96
C LYS A 51 5.61 18.61 -1.21
N VAL A 52 6.07 17.49 -0.61
CA VAL A 52 5.44 16.17 -0.74
C VAL A 52 4.04 16.17 -0.11
N VAL A 53 3.90 16.72 1.10
CA VAL A 53 2.61 16.81 1.81
C VAL A 53 1.63 17.63 0.99
N ARG A 54 2.02 18.84 0.57
CA ARG A 54 1.19 19.73 -0.25
C ARG A 54 0.71 19.08 -1.54
N ALA A 55 1.62 18.43 -2.28
CA ALA A 55 1.29 17.78 -3.55
C ALA A 55 0.27 16.65 -3.35
N LEU A 56 0.50 15.78 -2.36
CA LEU A 56 -0.38 14.65 -2.08
C LEU A 56 -1.76 15.08 -1.55
N LEU A 57 -1.82 16.08 -0.66
CA LEU A 57 -3.10 16.59 -0.15
C LEU A 57 -3.91 17.26 -1.26
N ARG A 58 -3.27 18.07 -2.12
CA ARG A 58 -3.95 18.65 -3.29
C ARG A 58 -4.53 17.57 -4.18
N ALA A 59 -3.76 16.52 -4.48
CA ALA A 59 -4.21 15.41 -5.31
C ALA A 59 -5.36 14.64 -4.65
N LEU A 60 -5.31 14.38 -3.34
CA LEU A 60 -6.37 13.72 -2.57
C LEU A 60 -7.67 14.56 -2.58
N ARG A 61 -7.59 15.86 -2.27
CA ARG A 61 -8.74 16.78 -2.28
C ARG A 61 -9.36 16.88 -3.67
N GLY A 62 -8.52 16.95 -4.71
CA GLY A 62 -8.95 17.00 -6.12
C GLY A 62 -9.35 15.64 -6.70
N ARG A 63 -9.36 14.56 -5.90
CA ARG A 63 -9.60 13.17 -6.36
C ARG A 63 -8.70 12.73 -7.52
N GLN A 64 -7.52 13.33 -7.64
CA GLN A 64 -6.48 12.99 -8.62
C GLN A 64 -5.61 11.86 -8.08
N PHE A 65 -6.20 10.68 -7.91
CA PHE A 65 -5.49 9.53 -7.37
C PHE A 65 -4.40 9.04 -8.32
N TYR A 66 -3.25 8.69 -7.74
CA TYR A 66 -2.13 8.12 -8.47
C TYR A 66 -2.54 6.84 -9.19
N LYS A 67 -1.85 6.52 -10.28
CA LYS A 67 -2.17 5.38 -11.15
C LYS A 67 -1.18 4.25 -10.95
N ARG A 68 -1.68 3.02 -10.96
CA ARG A 68 -0.84 1.83 -10.90
C ARG A 68 -0.05 1.68 -12.20
N VAL A 69 1.26 1.58 -12.10
CA VAL A 69 2.15 1.32 -13.25
C VAL A 69 2.88 -0.01 -13.10
N TYR A 70 3.07 -0.48 -11.88
CA TYR A 70 3.72 -1.75 -11.61
C TYR A 70 3.00 -2.48 -10.48
N LEU A 71 2.90 -3.81 -10.60
CA LEU A 71 2.19 -4.67 -9.67
C LEU A 71 2.94 -6.00 -9.52
N LEU A 72 3.17 -6.41 -8.27
CA LEU A 72 3.48 -7.79 -7.92
C LEU A 72 2.34 -8.36 -7.08
N THR A 73 2.03 -9.64 -7.26
CA THR A 73 0.95 -10.35 -6.57
C THR A 73 1.47 -11.49 -5.72
N ALA A 74 0.58 -12.17 -5.04
CA ALA A 74 0.88 -13.36 -4.26
C ALA A 74 1.36 -14.57 -5.10
N ASP A 75 1.43 -14.42 -6.44
CA ASP A 75 1.98 -15.46 -7.33
C ASP A 75 3.51 -15.59 -7.22
N LEU A 76 4.18 -14.60 -6.65
CA LEU A 76 5.59 -14.71 -6.28
C LEU A 76 5.78 -15.76 -5.18
N SER A 77 6.96 -16.38 -5.15
CA SER A 77 7.34 -17.29 -4.08
C SER A 77 7.25 -16.62 -2.71
N LEU A 78 7.06 -17.41 -1.66
CA LEU A 78 6.97 -16.88 -0.30
C LEU A 78 8.24 -16.17 0.12
N GLU A 79 9.39 -16.74 -0.22
CA GLU A 79 10.74 -16.21 0.08
C GLU A 79 10.91 -14.83 -0.57
N ARG A 80 10.53 -14.73 -1.83
CA ARG A 80 10.65 -13.47 -2.57
C ARG A 80 9.74 -12.37 -1.98
N ARG A 81 8.53 -12.73 -1.59
CA ARG A 81 7.61 -11.80 -0.90
C ARG A 81 8.16 -11.36 0.46
N GLN A 82 8.78 -12.27 1.21
CA GLN A 82 9.42 -11.95 2.49
C GLN A 82 10.57 -10.95 2.30
N GLU A 83 11.40 -11.15 1.29
CA GLU A 83 12.48 -10.23 0.94
C GLU A 83 11.95 -8.83 0.58
N ILE A 84 10.94 -8.76 -0.30
CA ILE A 84 10.31 -7.50 -0.70
C ILE A 84 9.71 -6.77 0.51
N VAL A 85 9.03 -7.49 1.41
CA VAL A 85 8.45 -6.91 2.62
C VAL A 85 9.54 -6.38 3.56
N LYS A 86 10.61 -7.14 3.77
CA LYS A 86 11.76 -6.70 4.57
C LYS A 86 12.39 -5.42 4.02
N LEU A 87 12.53 -5.32 2.70
CA LEU A 87 13.16 -4.16 2.06
C LEU A 87 12.24 -2.93 1.99
N TYR A 88 10.94 -3.10 1.73
CA TYR A 88 10.06 -1.98 1.36
C TYR A 88 8.88 -1.75 2.29
N HIS A 89 8.54 -2.69 3.18
CA HIS A 89 7.55 -2.49 4.23
C HIS A 89 8.21 -2.14 5.56
N GLU A 90 9.19 -2.94 5.97
CA GLU A 90 9.85 -2.79 7.27
C GLU A 90 10.90 -1.67 7.29
N SER A 91 11.45 -1.30 6.12
CA SER A 91 12.44 -0.24 5.99
C SER A 91 11.91 0.93 5.15
N ALA A 92 11.46 2.00 5.84
CA ALA A 92 11.02 3.24 5.21
C ALA A 92 12.14 3.92 4.41
N ASP A 93 13.40 3.79 4.88
CA ASP A 93 14.54 4.42 4.22
C ASP A 93 14.91 3.69 2.92
N ARG A 94 14.90 2.34 2.92
CA ARG A 94 15.11 1.55 1.70
C ARG A 94 14.04 1.82 0.66
N ARG A 95 12.77 1.91 1.10
CA ARG A 95 11.66 2.28 0.21
C ARG A 95 11.85 3.68 -0.37
N ALA A 96 12.19 4.67 0.47
CA ALA A 96 12.43 6.04 0.02
C ALA A 96 13.63 6.15 -0.94
N GLN A 97 14.66 5.34 -0.74
CA GLN A 97 15.81 5.27 -1.64
C GLN A 97 15.40 4.71 -3.00
N ALA A 98 14.66 3.59 -3.03
CA ALA A 98 14.16 2.99 -4.26
C ALA A 98 13.26 3.97 -5.05
N GLU A 99 12.36 4.68 -4.35
CA GLU A 99 11.54 5.74 -4.96
C GLU A 99 12.39 6.84 -5.60
N LEU A 100 13.45 7.27 -4.91
CA LEU A 100 14.34 8.32 -5.40
C LEU A 100 15.14 7.88 -6.62
N GLU A 101 15.65 6.64 -6.63
CA GLU A 101 16.42 6.08 -7.74
C GLU A 101 15.56 5.91 -8.99
N LEU A 102 14.37 5.32 -8.84
CA LEU A 102 13.39 5.19 -9.92
C LEU A 102 12.94 6.56 -10.46
N ALA A 103 12.67 7.52 -9.57
CA ALA A 103 12.28 8.86 -9.99
C ALA A 103 13.40 9.57 -10.77
N ARG A 104 14.64 9.49 -10.30
CA ARG A 104 15.81 10.11 -10.96
C ARG A 104 16.06 9.53 -12.35
N SER A 105 15.94 8.22 -12.53
CA SER A 105 16.16 7.57 -13.82
C SER A 105 15.23 8.09 -14.93
N LEU A 106 14.06 8.64 -14.54
CA LEU A 106 13.04 9.14 -15.46
C LEU A 106 12.82 10.66 -15.35
N LYS A 107 13.71 11.38 -14.65
CA LYS A 107 13.60 12.83 -14.41
C LYS A 107 12.28 13.24 -13.75
N LEU A 108 11.74 12.36 -12.90
CA LEU A 108 10.56 12.61 -12.07
C LEU A 108 10.97 13.27 -10.76
N LYS A 109 10.02 13.94 -10.11
CA LYS A 109 10.17 14.44 -8.75
C LYS A 109 9.90 13.32 -7.75
N LYS A 110 10.41 13.46 -6.54
CA LYS A 110 10.21 12.51 -5.44
C LYS A 110 8.73 12.29 -5.10
N GLU A 111 7.93 13.35 -5.22
CA GLU A 111 6.49 13.32 -4.98
C GLU A 111 5.68 12.65 -6.09
N ASP A 112 6.26 12.43 -7.28
CA ASP A 112 5.52 11.86 -8.43
C ASP A 112 5.33 10.34 -8.34
N LEU A 113 6.05 9.65 -7.43
CA LEU A 113 6.09 8.20 -7.35
C LEU A 113 5.88 7.73 -5.91
N ILE A 114 5.13 6.65 -5.73
CA ILE A 114 4.90 6.00 -4.44
C ILE A 114 5.07 4.49 -4.59
N ILE A 115 5.95 3.90 -3.80
CA ILE A 115 6.02 2.46 -3.60
C ILE A 115 5.13 2.11 -2.41
N TYR A 116 4.19 1.17 -2.61
CA TYR A 116 3.33 0.64 -1.58
C TYR A 116 3.59 -0.86 -1.40
N CYS A 117 4.04 -1.22 -0.23
CA CYS A 117 4.29 -2.61 0.17
C CYS A 117 3.51 -2.91 1.45
N PRO A 118 2.48 -3.77 1.41
CA PRO A 118 1.78 -4.18 2.62
C PRO A 118 2.59 -5.24 3.39
N ALA A 119 2.31 -5.41 4.69
CA ALA A 119 2.86 -6.51 5.47
C ALA A 119 2.48 -7.87 4.87
N LEU A 120 3.35 -8.87 5.04
CA LEU A 120 3.08 -10.23 4.54
C LEU A 120 1.90 -10.89 5.25
N LYS A 121 1.84 -10.72 6.57
CA LYS A 121 0.71 -11.18 7.39
C LYS A 121 -0.33 -10.07 7.45
N MET A 122 -1.11 -9.94 6.38
CA MET A 122 -2.32 -9.14 6.44
C MET A 122 -3.30 -9.86 7.37
N GLN A 123 -3.55 -9.27 8.54
CA GLN A 123 -4.48 -9.85 9.50
C GLN A 123 -5.92 -9.61 9.03
N LEU A 124 -6.68 -10.67 8.95
CA LEU A 124 -8.13 -10.58 8.82
C LEU A 124 -8.65 -10.13 10.19
N LYS A 125 -8.83 -8.81 10.39
CA LYS A 125 -9.26 -8.24 11.67
C LYS A 125 -10.61 -8.82 12.13
N GLU A 126 -11.45 -9.16 11.17
CA GLU A 126 -12.76 -9.77 11.38
C GLU A 126 -12.67 -11.19 11.99
N ALA A 127 -11.55 -11.89 11.80
CA ALA A 127 -11.30 -13.17 12.43
C ALA A 127 -10.82 -13.07 13.89
N LYS A 128 -10.47 -11.86 14.36
CA LYS A 128 -10.04 -11.58 15.74
C LYS A 128 -11.21 -11.08 16.62
N LEU A 129 -12.36 -11.66 16.47
CA LEU A 129 -13.51 -11.37 17.33
C LEU A 129 -13.58 -12.39 18.48
N PRO A 130 -13.77 -11.95 19.73
CA PRO A 130 -14.10 -12.86 20.81
C PRO A 130 -15.54 -13.36 20.59
N VAL A 131 -15.70 -14.67 20.47
CA VAL A 131 -17.01 -15.33 20.33
C VAL A 131 -17.24 -16.27 21.51
N ARG A 132 -18.46 -16.31 21.98
CA ARG A 132 -18.89 -17.27 22.96
C ARG A 132 -19.49 -18.44 22.19
N VAL A 133 -18.93 -19.63 22.39
CA VAL A 133 -19.48 -20.87 21.83
C VAL A 133 -20.18 -21.57 22.99
N ASP A 134 -21.48 -21.72 22.89
CA ASP A 134 -22.34 -22.21 23.96
C ASP A 134 -22.17 -21.41 25.28
N ASP A 135 -22.34 -22.05 26.44
CA ASP A 135 -22.12 -21.42 27.75
C ASP A 135 -20.64 -21.41 28.20
N GLY A 136 -19.73 -21.69 27.28
CA GLY A 136 -18.29 -21.74 27.53
C GLY A 136 -17.59 -20.37 27.59
N PRO A 137 -16.28 -20.35 27.84
CA PRO A 137 -15.49 -19.12 27.83
C PRO A 137 -15.41 -18.53 26.43
N CYS A 138 -15.30 -17.19 26.34
CA CYS A 138 -15.04 -16.51 25.09
C CYS A 138 -13.71 -16.99 24.48
N ARG A 139 -13.71 -17.36 23.22
CA ARG A 139 -12.53 -17.71 22.42
C ARG A 139 -12.44 -16.80 21.21
N MET A 140 -11.22 -16.59 20.73
CA MET A 140 -11.05 -15.83 19.50
C MET A 140 -11.57 -16.67 18.31
N LEU A 141 -12.32 -16.05 17.42
CA LEU A 141 -12.92 -16.72 16.27
C LEU A 141 -11.87 -17.46 15.41
N ASP A 142 -10.68 -16.87 15.25
CA ASP A 142 -9.56 -17.48 14.51
C ASP A 142 -8.88 -18.66 15.21
N SER A 143 -9.21 -18.92 16.49
CA SER A 143 -8.74 -20.07 17.26
C SER A 143 -9.72 -21.25 17.24
N LEU A 144 -10.91 -21.07 16.67
CA LEU A 144 -11.90 -22.14 16.54
C LEU A 144 -11.57 -23.02 15.33
N PRO A 145 -11.79 -24.34 15.41
CA PRO A 145 -11.58 -25.27 14.31
C PRO A 145 -12.75 -25.16 13.30
N VAL A 146 -12.83 -24.01 12.63
CA VAL A 146 -13.85 -23.71 11.61
C VAL A 146 -13.16 -23.60 10.27
N ASP A 147 -13.42 -24.53 9.38
CA ASP A 147 -12.74 -24.64 8.08
C ASP A 147 -12.90 -23.38 7.22
N GLU A 148 -14.05 -22.72 7.29
CA GLU A 148 -14.35 -21.49 6.56
C GLU A 148 -13.40 -20.36 6.95
N ILE A 149 -12.96 -20.29 8.21
CA ILE A 149 -12.00 -19.26 8.66
C ILE A 149 -10.64 -19.53 8.03
N GLY A 150 -10.21 -20.78 7.97
CA GLY A 150 -8.96 -21.16 7.30
C GLY A 150 -8.98 -20.79 5.81
N ILE A 151 -10.07 -21.05 5.13
CA ILE A 151 -10.29 -20.69 3.73
C ILE A 151 -10.25 -19.17 3.54
N LEU A 152 -10.93 -18.42 4.42
CA LEU A 152 -10.93 -16.96 4.36
C LEU A 152 -9.53 -16.36 4.60
N GLN A 153 -8.79 -16.89 5.57
CA GLN A 153 -7.42 -16.46 5.83
C GLN A 153 -6.49 -16.75 4.65
N GLU A 154 -6.63 -17.92 4.01
CA GLU A 154 -5.84 -18.25 2.83
C GLU A 154 -6.18 -17.34 1.64
N ARG A 155 -7.48 -17.15 1.36
CA ARG A 155 -7.92 -16.16 0.35
C ARG A 155 -7.41 -14.76 0.63
N HIS A 156 -7.42 -14.34 1.90
CA HIS A 156 -6.91 -13.04 2.31
C HIS A 156 -5.40 -12.91 2.07
N ARG A 157 -4.61 -13.97 2.33
CA ARG A 157 -3.17 -14.01 2.03
C ARG A 157 -2.88 -13.86 0.53
N ARG A 158 -3.74 -14.41 -0.34
CA ARG A 158 -3.63 -14.26 -1.81
C ARG A 158 -3.94 -12.84 -2.30
N LEU A 159 -4.49 -11.97 -1.45
CA LEU A 159 -4.75 -10.57 -1.77
C LEU A 159 -3.53 -9.67 -1.61
N TRP A 160 -2.39 -10.20 -1.16
CA TRP A 160 -1.14 -9.45 -1.05
C TRP A 160 -0.73 -8.88 -2.40
N LYS A 161 -0.46 -7.55 -2.44
CA LYS A 161 -0.07 -6.85 -3.66
C LYS A 161 0.90 -5.74 -3.33
N PHE A 162 2.03 -5.76 -4.00
CA PHE A 162 3.00 -4.67 -4.03
C PHE A 162 2.71 -3.77 -5.22
N TYR A 163 2.73 -2.47 -5.03
CA TYR A 163 2.42 -1.51 -6.09
C TYR A 163 3.50 -0.44 -6.22
N VAL A 164 3.71 0.01 -7.46
CA VAL A 164 4.28 1.32 -7.75
C VAL A 164 3.19 2.19 -8.38
N PHE A 165 2.95 3.33 -7.74
CA PHE A 165 1.97 4.32 -8.19
C PHE A 165 2.69 5.53 -8.78
N LEU A 166 2.12 6.11 -9.81
CA LEU A 166 2.61 7.29 -10.51
C LEU A 166 1.57 8.40 -10.50
N ASN A 167 2.02 9.63 -10.32
CA ASN A 167 1.20 10.84 -10.46
C ASN A 167 0.49 10.84 -11.82
N PRO A 168 -0.84 11.05 -11.87
CA PRO A 168 -1.61 11.01 -13.11
C PRO A 168 -1.12 12.01 -14.17
N GLU A 169 -0.51 13.13 -13.77
CA GLU A 169 0.07 14.12 -14.69
C GLU A 169 1.35 13.60 -15.40
N LYS A 170 1.92 12.50 -14.94
CA LYS A 170 3.16 11.90 -15.46
C LYS A 170 2.95 10.61 -16.24
N MET A 171 1.72 10.29 -16.61
CA MET A 171 1.39 9.02 -17.29
C MET A 171 2.11 8.81 -18.63
N ALA A 172 2.63 9.86 -19.26
CA ALA A 172 3.45 9.75 -20.47
C ALA A 172 4.73 8.90 -20.29
N VAL A 173 5.22 8.74 -19.06
CA VAL A 173 6.39 7.91 -18.76
C VAL A 173 6.02 6.58 -18.10
N ALA A 174 4.75 6.19 -18.05
CA ALA A 174 4.27 5.02 -17.33
C ALA A 174 4.95 3.72 -17.79
N ASP A 175 5.04 3.49 -19.11
CA ASP A 175 5.66 2.28 -19.66
C ASP A 175 7.17 2.22 -19.38
N LYS A 176 7.85 3.37 -19.45
CA LYS A 176 9.26 3.47 -19.08
C LYS A 176 9.49 3.19 -17.59
N LEU A 177 8.58 3.69 -16.74
CA LEU A 177 8.63 3.41 -15.31
C LEU A 177 8.34 1.93 -15.02
N ALA A 178 7.40 1.31 -15.71
CA ALA A 178 7.12 -0.11 -15.57
C ALA A 178 8.37 -0.95 -15.91
N ALA A 179 9.02 -0.69 -17.03
CA ALA A 179 10.25 -1.36 -17.41
C ALA A 179 11.41 -1.10 -16.44
N ALA A 180 11.54 0.13 -15.93
CA ALA A 180 12.53 0.45 -14.91
C ALA A 180 12.26 -0.32 -13.60
N CYS A 181 10.98 -0.48 -13.21
CA CYS A 181 10.61 -1.29 -12.05
C CYS A 181 10.95 -2.77 -12.25
N GLU A 182 10.70 -3.35 -13.42
CA GLU A 182 11.07 -4.73 -13.73
C GLU A 182 12.58 -4.95 -13.58
N ALA A 183 13.39 -4.04 -14.13
CA ALA A 183 14.84 -4.10 -14.00
C ALA A 183 15.31 -3.91 -12.53
N TYR A 184 14.67 -2.98 -11.81
CA TYR A 184 15.04 -2.64 -10.43
C TYR A 184 14.69 -3.74 -9.42
N PHE A 185 13.47 -4.29 -9.52
CA PHE A 185 12.99 -5.31 -8.60
C PHE A 185 13.33 -6.74 -9.05
N GLY A 186 13.78 -6.95 -10.30
CA GLY A 186 14.09 -8.25 -10.85
C GLY A 186 12.87 -9.15 -11.07
N GLU A 187 11.66 -8.57 -11.17
CA GLU A 187 10.39 -9.29 -11.30
C GLU A 187 9.55 -8.70 -12.43
N ALA A 188 8.91 -9.55 -13.20
CA ALA A 188 8.01 -9.11 -14.27
C ALA A 188 6.77 -8.39 -13.71
N ASN A 189 6.27 -7.40 -14.44
CA ASN A 189 5.08 -6.66 -14.05
C ASN A 189 3.81 -7.51 -14.22
N HIS A 190 3.11 -7.79 -13.14
CA HIS A 190 1.85 -8.55 -13.17
C HIS A 190 0.63 -7.72 -13.60
N LEU A 191 0.77 -6.40 -13.73
CA LEU A 191 -0.36 -5.51 -14.03
C LEU A 191 -1.06 -5.82 -15.37
N PRO A 192 -0.36 -6.15 -16.48
CA PRO A 192 -1.02 -6.54 -17.73
C PRO A 192 -1.91 -7.77 -17.58
N LYS A 193 -1.38 -8.83 -16.95
CA LYS A 193 -2.14 -10.07 -16.65
C LYS A 193 -3.35 -9.80 -15.76
N TYR A 194 -3.15 -8.95 -14.74
CA TYR A 194 -4.22 -8.58 -13.80
C TYR A 194 -5.36 -7.80 -14.49
N ARG A 195 -5.04 -6.94 -15.47
CA ARG A 195 -6.04 -6.19 -16.25
C ARG A 195 -6.79 -7.08 -17.23
N SER A 196 -6.14 -8.08 -17.81
CA SER A 196 -6.75 -9.05 -18.71
C SER A 196 -7.61 -10.11 -18.02
N GLY A 197 -7.69 -10.10 -16.68
CA GLY A 197 -8.44 -11.09 -15.89
C GLY A 197 -7.76 -12.46 -15.76
N GLN A 198 -6.60 -12.67 -16.36
CA GLN A 198 -5.89 -13.97 -16.34
C GLN A 198 -5.47 -14.43 -14.95
N LEU A 199 -5.31 -13.50 -13.99
CA LEU A 199 -4.97 -13.83 -12.60
C LEU A 199 -6.15 -14.30 -11.75
N PHE A 200 -7.38 -14.27 -12.27
CA PHE A 200 -8.58 -14.71 -11.55
C PHE A 200 -9.03 -16.13 -11.93
N LEU A 201 -8.41 -16.74 -12.95
CA LEU A 201 -8.80 -18.05 -13.47
C LEU A 201 -7.93 -19.20 -12.94
N GLY A 202 -7.02 -18.93 -12.01
CA GLY A 202 -6.32 -19.96 -11.27
C GLY A 202 -7.23 -20.48 -10.14
N VAL A 203 -7.99 -21.55 -10.43
CA VAL A 203 -8.75 -22.38 -9.48
C VAL A 203 -7.76 -23.09 -8.56
#